data_17a667c7334777148bd8cf269a1483ed
#
_entry.id   17a667c7334777148bd8cf269a1483ed
#
_cell.length_a   1.000
_cell.length_b   1.000
_cell.length_c   1.000
_cell.angle_alpha   90.00
_cell.angle_beta   90.00
_cell.angle_gamma   90.00
#
_symmetry.space_group_name_H-M   'P 1'
#
loop_
_entity.id
_entity.type
_entity.pdbx_description
1 polymer ?
#
loop_
_entity_poly.entity_id
_entity_poly.type
_entity_poly.pdbx_seq_one_letter_code
_entity_poly.pdbx_strand_id
1 'polypeptide(L)'
;MGLKDYKIAWFTEGGWQGKVTLDNPNMRNDVSTKYILGAEHYPIFQIPQVLQHFGDNYFDFGIVTLPKTNTEQLMKFDMMGDLKKLCKRTISMQEGPHWLFQDYTMEQQIWWYNALTEFDMLFAHNLKDVSYYKGLVNKPVHKMPTLMLTERLGIQPRSEWSDAVIIGGNMVRWYGGFDSYMVAQEFDMPIVAPSMGRKIDREDEMDIQHLPYMSWVEWMNNLSQYHVGVHLMPTHAAGTFALNCAFHGIPCIGYVGLDTQEELHPHLTVYDGDMEQAKKYARELKEDEEFYEECSKVSREYYINSLYNEKNFVPYITRIFEGLHEDN
;
A
#
# COMPACT_ATOMS: atom_id res chain seq x y z
N MET A 1 -15.48 -14.87 -17.82
CA MET A 1 -15.30 -15.50 -16.50
C MET A 1 -15.11 -14.39 -15.48
N GLY A 2 -15.76 -14.41 -14.31
CA GLY A 2 -15.52 -13.38 -13.29
C GLY A 2 -14.39 -13.80 -12.34
N LEU A 3 -13.77 -12.85 -11.64
CA LEU A 3 -12.69 -13.13 -10.67
C LEU A 3 -13.04 -14.26 -9.67
N LYS A 4 -14.31 -14.38 -9.31
CA LYS A 4 -14.81 -15.40 -8.35
C LYS A 4 -14.83 -16.82 -8.89
N ASP A 5 -14.65 -16.99 -10.19
CA ASP A 5 -14.64 -18.30 -10.84
C ASP A 5 -13.24 -18.95 -10.75
N TYR A 6 -12.22 -18.17 -10.45
CA TYR A 6 -10.86 -18.66 -10.28
C TYR A 6 -10.56 -19.10 -8.84
N LYS A 7 -9.81 -20.20 -8.73
CA LYS A 7 -9.19 -20.61 -7.46
C LYS A 7 -7.85 -19.91 -7.32
N ILE A 8 -7.74 -19.01 -6.34
CA ILE A 8 -6.55 -18.20 -6.12
C ILE A 8 -5.96 -18.51 -4.74
N ALA A 9 -4.69 -18.90 -4.70
CA ALA A 9 -3.90 -18.94 -3.46
C ALA A 9 -3.04 -17.69 -3.34
N TRP A 10 -2.90 -17.16 -2.12
CA TRP A 10 -2.00 -16.04 -1.85
C TRP A 10 -1.06 -16.37 -0.68
N PHE A 11 0.23 -16.41 -0.95
CA PHE A 11 1.27 -16.81 -0.02
C PHE A 11 2.03 -15.58 0.49
N THR A 12 2.12 -15.42 1.82
CA THR A 12 2.91 -14.35 2.48
C THR A 12 3.63 -14.89 3.71
N GLU A 13 4.45 -14.07 4.35
CA GLU A 13 5.05 -14.41 5.66
C GLU A 13 4.04 -14.58 6.79
N GLY A 14 2.83 -14.07 6.66
CA GLY A 14 1.80 -14.15 7.70
C GLY A 14 1.46 -15.57 8.14
N GLY A 15 1.30 -15.78 9.43
CA GLY A 15 1.09 -17.11 10.02
C GLY A 15 -0.35 -17.62 10.01
N TRP A 16 -1.30 -16.92 9.39
CA TRP A 16 -2.70 -17.33 9.32
C TRP A 16 -3.02 -18.04 7.99
N GLN A 17 -4.14 -18.76 7.96
CA GLN A 17 -4.60 -19.47 6.80
C GLN A 17 -6.11 -19.24 6.60
N GLY A 18 -6.56 -19.19 5.34
CA GLY A 18 -7.97 -19.10 4.96
C GLY A 18 -8.34 -17.87 4.16
N LYS A 19 -9.63 -17.62 4.03
CA LYS A 19 -10.18 -16.46 3.29
C LYS A 19 -10.36 -15.26 4.22
N VAL A 20 -10.20 -14.07 3.66
CA VAL A 20 -10.54 -12.82 4.34
C VAL A 20 -12.06 -12.65 4.33
N THR A 21 -12.62 -12.20 5.44
CA THR A 21 -14.04 -11.86 5.62
C THR A 21 -14.21 -10.38 5.95
N LEU A 22 -15.39 -9.80 5.75
CA LEU A 22 -15.64 -8.37 5.96
C LEU A 22 -15.59 -7.93 7.42
N ASP A 23 -15.67 -8.86 8.36
CA ASP A 23 -15.51 -8.60 9.79
C ASP A 23 -14.05 -8.42 10.22
N ASN A 24 -13.09 -8.60 9.30
CA ASN A 24 -11.69 -8.31 9.59
C ASN A 24 -11.50 -6.79 9.81
N PRO A 25 -11.11 -6.36 11.02
CA PRO A 25 -10.98 -4.93 11.32
C PRO A 25 -9.81 -4.25 10.59
N ASN A 26 -8.89 -5.03 10.02
CA ASN A 26 -7.70 -4.55 9.31
C ASN A 26 -7.81 -4.75 7.79
N MET A 27 -8.93 -4.36 7.20
CA MET A 27 -9.19 -4.40 5.75
C MET A 27 -8.38 -3.34 4.99
N ARG A 28 -7.07 -3.51 4.92
CA ARG A 28 -6.14 -2.59 4.28
C ARG A 28 -5.24 -3.31 3.27
N ASN A 29 -4.73 -2.57 2.27
CA ASN A 29 -3.75 -3.04 1.28
C ASN A 29 -4.15 -4.38 0.65
N ASP A 30 -3.28 -5.39 0.80
CA ASP A 30 -3.44 -6.74 0.29
C ASP A 30 -4.63 -7.48 0.90
N VAL A 31 -5.04 -7.16 2.13
CA VAL A 31 -6.20 -7.80 2.79
C VAL A 31 -7.49 -7.51 2.03
N SER A 32 -7.72 -6.24 1.65
CA SER A 32 -8.86 -5.87 0.79
C SER A 32 -8.80 -6.53 -0.59
N THR A 33 -7.61 -6.60 -1.17
CA THR A 33 -7.39 -7.25 -2.46
C THR A 33 -7.66 -8.76 -2.39
N LYS A 34 -7.16 -9.45 -1.36
CA LYS A 34 -7.47 -10.87 -1.11
C LYS A 34 -8.97 -11.12 -1.00
N TYR A 35 -9.69 -10.25 -0.30
CA TYR A 35 -11.13 -10.35 -0.18
C TYR A 35 -11.85 -10.27 -1.53
N ILE A 36 -11.52 -9.28 -2.36
CA ILE A 36 -12.13 -9.08 -3.69
C ILE A 36 -11.81 -10.22 -4.64
N LEU A 37 -10.58 -10.72 -4.61
CA LEU A 37 -10.16 -11.87 -5.42
C LEU A 37 -10.73 -13.20 -4.91
N GLY A 38 -11.29 -13.25 -3.71
CA GLY A 38 -11.68 -14.49 -3.05
C GLY A 38 -10.50 -15.42 -2.79
N ALA A 39 -9.30 -14.86 -2.68
CA ALA A 39 -8.06 -15.61 -2.52
C ALA A 39 -7.98 -16.29 -1.15
N GLU A 40 -7.46 -17.51 -1.14
CA GLU A 40 -7.11 -18.23 0.07
C GLU A 40 -5.67 -17.90 0.47
N HIS A 41 -5.50 -17.40 1.68
CA HIS A 41 -4.18 -17.06 2.22
C HIS A 41 -3.52 -18.27 2.87
N TYR A 42 -2.24 -18.44 2.61
CA TYR A 42 -1.36 -19.43 3.22
C TYR A 42 -0.01 -18.83 3.62
N PRO A 43 0.61 -19.31 4.71
CA PRO A 43 2.00 -18.98 4.99
C PRO A 43 2.93 -19.45 3.86
N ILE A 44 3.83 -18.59 3.39
CA ILE A 44 4.72 -18.89 2.26
C ILE A 44 5.59 -20.13 2.49
N PHE A 45 5.99 -20.37 3.74
CA PHE A 45 6.82 -21.53 4.11
C PHE A 45 6.04 -22.85 4.09
N GLN A 46 4.71 -22.82 3.86
CA GLN A 46 3.85 -24.00 3.79
C GLN A 46 3.50 -24.40 2.35
N ILE A 47 4.12 -23.79 1.33
CA ILE A 47 3.88 -24.17 -0.08
C ILE A 47 4.01 -25.68 -0.30
N PRO A 48 5.06 -26.39 0.21
CA PRO A 48 5.17 -27.84 0.04
C PRO A 48 4.00 -28.62 0.66
N GLN A 49 3.54 -28.20 1.86
CA GLN A 49 2.42 -28.86 2.55
C GLN A 49 1.09 -28.60 1.84
N VAL A 50 0.90 -27.39 1.29
CA VAL A 50 -0.28 -27.03 0.50
C VAL A 50 -0.31 -27.85 -0.78
N LEU A 51 0.83 -27.99 -1.47
CA LEU A 51 0.96 -28.87 -2.64
C LEU A 51 0.63 -30.34 -2.28
N GLN A 52 1.17 -30.85 -1.18
CA GLN A 52 0.86 -32.21 -0.73
C GLN A 52 -0.62 -32.42 -0.44
N HIS A 53 -1.31 -31.39 0.07
CA HIS A 53 -2.72 -31.46 0.44
C HIS A 53 -3.65 -31.41 -0.79
N PHE A 54 -3.39 -30.50 -1.72
CA PHE A 54 -4.30 -30.26 -2.85
C PHE A 54 -3.89 -30.95 -4.15
N GLY A 55 -2.63 -31.27 -4.33
CA GLY A 55 -2.08 -31.85 -5.56
C GLY A 55 -1.76 -30.82 -6.64
N ASP A 56 -1.36 -31.33 -7.81
CA ASP A 56 -0.90 -30.54 -8.94
C ASP A 56 -2.05 -29.75 -9.59
N ASN A 57 -1.73 -28.51 -10.01
CA ASN A 57 -2.63 -27.60 -10.74
C ASN A 57 -3.98 -27.32 -10.06
N TYR A 58 -4.02 -27.38 -8.73
CA TYR A 58 -5.27 -27.16 -8.00
C TYR A 58 -5.75 -25.70 -8.06
N PHE A 59 -4.82 -24.74 -7.96
CA PHE A 59 -5.14 -23.32 -8.08
C PHE A 59 -4.93 -22.83 -9.52
N ASP A 60 -5.82 -21.95 -9.97
CA ASP A 60 -5.63 -21.27 -11.26
C ASP A 60 -4.50 -20.26 -11.17
N PHE A 61 -4.41 -19.53 -10.03
CA PHE A 61 -3.37 -18.55 -9.77
C PHE A 61 -2.74 -18.73 -8.38
N GLY A 62 -1.42 -18.65 -8.32
CA GLY A 62 -0.66 -18.54 -7.08
C GLY A 62 0.02 -17.18 -6.99
N ILE A 63 -0.40 -16.35 -6.06
CA ILE A 63 0.21 -15.04 -5.80
C ILE A 63 1.19 -15.19 -4.63
N VAL A 64 2.40 -14.75 -4.79
CA VAL A 64 3.44 -14.79 -3.75
C VAL A 64 3.91 -13.39 -3.44
N THR A 65 3.71 -12.93 -2.21
CA THR A 65 4.38 -11.74 -1.69
C THR A 65 5.72 -12.19 -1.13
N LEU A 66 6.80 -11.91 -1.86
CA LEU A 66 8.15 -12.25 -1.39
C LEU A 66 8.49 -11.45 -0.14
N PRO A 67 8.96 -12.13 0.93
CA PRO A 67 9.25 -11.47 2.20
C PRO A 67 10.46 -10.53 2.08
N LYS A 68 10.42 -9.45 2.86
CA LYS A 68 11.54 -8.50 3.02
C LYS A 68 12.58 -9.03 4.02
N THR A 69 12.21 -10.01 4.79
CA THR A 69 13.03 -10.68 5.80
C THR A 69 12.93 -12.19 5.59
N ASN A 70 13.76 -12.97 6.30
CA ASN A 70 13.69 -14.43 6.26
C ASN A 70 13.90 -15.08 4.86
N THR A 71 14.49 -14.36 3.91
CA THR A 71 14.79 -14.86 2.55
C THR A 71 15.61 -16.14 2.60
N GLU A 72 16.55 -16.26 3.56
CA GLU A 72 17.37 -17.46 3.78
C GLU A 72 16.54 -18.72 4.04
N GLN A 73 15.36 -18.59 4.63
CA GLN A 73 14.47 -19.73 4.85
C GLN A 73 13.86 -20.21 3.54
N LEU A 74 13.51 -19.29 2.63
CA LEU A 74 12.98 -19.63 1.30
C LEU A 74 14.03 -20.30 0.42
N MET A 75 15.30 -19.93 0.58
CA MET A 75 16.41 -20.55 -0.17
C MET A 75 16.65 -22.02 0.17
N LYS A 76 16.05 -22.53 1.26
CA LYS A 76 16.24 -23.92 1.74
C LYS A 76 15.34 -24.94 1.06
N PHE A 77 14.37 -24.54 0.25
CA PHE A 77 13.47 -25.45 -0.48
C PHE A 77 13.18 -24.90 -1.89
N ASP A 78 12.71 -25.77 -2.77
CA ASP A 78 12.36 -25.40 -4.15
C ASP A 78 10.99 -24.72 -4.20
N MET A 79 10.92 -23.47 -3.70
CA MET A 79 9.69 -22.71 -3.67
C MET A 79 9.02 -22.60 -5.04
N MET A 80 9.81 -22.28 -6.09
CA MET A 80 9.25 -22.09 -7.42
C MET A 80 8.81 -23.40 -8.07
N GLY A 81 9.57 -24.47 -7.89
CA GLY A 81 9.20 -25.79 -8.39
C GLY A 81 7.89 -26.30 -7.77
N ASP A 82 7.71 -26.16 -6.47
CA ASP A 82 6.49 -26.57 -5.79
C ASP A 82 5.31 -25.64 -6.14
N LEU A 83 5.53 -24.33 -6.24
CA LEU A 83 4.50 -23.37 -6.63
C LEU A 83 3.98 -23.63 -8.05
N LYS A 84 4.86 -23.91 -9.02
CA LYS A 84 4.51 -24.23 -10.41
C LYS A 84 3.79 -25.56 -10.57
N LYS A 85 4.02 -26.51 -9.66
CA LYS A 85 3.20 -27.73 -9.61
C LYS A 85 1.81 -27.45 -9.07
N LEU A 86 1.72 -26.65 -7.99
CA LEU A 86 0.47 -26.36 -7.29
C LEU A 86 -0.48 -25.46 -8.10
N CYS A 87 0.06 -24.51 -8.85
CA CYS A 87 -0.69 -23.44 -9.51
C CYS A 87 -0.45 -23.44 -11.02
N LYS A 88 -1.53 -23.22 -11.81
CA LYS A 88 -1.42 -23.13 -13.28
C LYS A 88 -0.66 -21.87 -13.73
N ARG A 89 -0.78 -20.78 -12.98
CA ARG A 89 -0.10 -19.51 -13.21
C ARG A 89 0.45 -18.97 -11.90
N THR A 90 1.63 -18.39 -11.96
CA THR A 90 2.34 -17.88 -10.79
C THR A 90 2.60 -16.38 -10.91
N ILE A 91 2.31 -15.66 -9.85
CA ILE A 91 2.38 -14.20 -9.81
C ILE A 91 3.21 -13.78 -8.61
N SER A 92 4.21 -12.92 -8.82
CA SER A 92 4.91 -12.28 -7.72
C SER A 92 4.26 -10.95 -7.37
N MET A 93 4.01 -10.71 -6.10
CA MET A 93 3.63 -9.41 -5.57
C MET A 93 4.83 -8.79 -4.85
N GLN A 94 5.32 -7.64 -5.35
CA GLN A 94 6.44 -6.94 -4.74
C GLN A 94 5.91 -5.88 -3.77
N GLU A 95 6.20 -6.07 -2.49
CA GLU A 95 5.82 -5.16 -1.42
C GLU A 95 7.00 -4.26 -1.03
N GLY A 96 6.75 -2.96 -1.01
CA GLY A 96 7.76 -1.95 -0.70
C GLY A 96 8.64 -1.57 -1.90
N PRO A 97 9.52 -0.59 -1.72
CA PRO A 97 10.34 -0.06 -2.80
C PRO A 97 11.39 -1.07 -3.25
N HIS A 98 11.70 -1.08 -4.53
CA HIS A 98 12.67 -1.99 -5.13
C HIS A 98 14.06 -1.93 -4.48
N TRP A 99 14.48 -0.78 -3.97
CA TRP A 99 15.79 -0.60 -3.35
C TRP A 99 15.95 -1.37 -2.03
N LEU A 100 14.87 -1.83 -1.38
CA LEU A 100 14.97 -2.68 -0.18
C LEU A 100 15.75 -3.97 -0.44
N PHE A 101 15.66 -4.50 -1.64
CA PHE A 101 16.35 -5.74 -2.00
C PHE A 101 17.85 -5.52 -2.29
N GLN A 102 18.28 -4.26 -2.43
CA GLN A 102 19.71 -3.94 -2.59
C GLN A 102 20.50 -4.08 -1.29
N ASP A 103 19.82 -4.12 -0.14
CA ASP A 103 20.43 -4.39 1.16
C ASP A 103 20.66 -5.88 1.43
N TYR A 104 20.18 -6.76 0.54
CA TYR A 104 20.42 -8.21 0.63
C TYR A 104 21.88 -8.55 0.33
N THR A 105 22.34 -9.70 0.87
CA THR A 105 23.61 -10.28 0.41
C THR A 105 23.55 -10.62 -1.09
N MET A 106 24.69 -10.70 -1.76
CA MET A 106 24.73 -11.05 -3.18
C MET A 106 24.04 -12.38 -3.48
N GLU A 107 24.19 -13.36 -2.60
CA GLU A 107 23.53 -14.66 -2.73
C GLU A 107 21.99 -14.51 -2.69
N GLN A 108 21.47 -13.75 -1.73
CA GLN A 108 20.04 -13.47 -1.62
C GLN A 108 19.52 -12.65 -2.81
N GLN A 109 20.28 -11.67 -3.31
CA GLN A 109 19.92 -10.89 -4.50
C GLN A 109 19.85 -11.77 -5.75
N ILE A 110 20.80 -12.69 -5.95
CA ILE A 110 20.81 -13.64 -7.08
C ILE A 110 19.61 -14.58 -6.97
N TRP A 111 19.35 -15.14 -5.80
CA TRP A 111 18.20 -16.01 -5.57
C TRP A 111 16.89 -15.28 -5.86
N TRP A 112 16.72 -14.06 -5.32
CA TRP A 112 15.54 -13.24 -5.52
C TRP A 112 15.33 -12.90 -6.99
N TYR A 113 16.36 -12.47 -7.70
CA TYR A 113 16.32 -12.21 -9.13
C TYR A 113 15.88 -13.44 -9.93
N ASN A 114 16.51 -14.59 -9.66
CA ASN A 114 16.15 -15.84 -10.31
C ASN A 114 14.69 -16.22 -10.06
N ALA A 115 14.22 -16.11 -8.82
CA ALA A 115 12.81 -16.35 -8.50
C ALA A 115 11.88 -15.41 -9.28
N LEU A 116 12.18 -14.11 -9.38
CA LEU A 116 11.37 -13.16 -10.14
C LEU A 116 11.29 -13.52 -11.64
N THR A 117 12.36 -14.02 -12.24
CA THR A 117 12.38 -14.42 -13.65
C THR A 117 11.54 -15.67 -13.93
N GLU A 118 11.23 -16.45 -12.90
CA GLU A 118 10.44 -17.68 -13.02
C GLU A 118 8.93 -17.49 -12.90
N PHE A 119 8.47 -16.36 -12.35
CA PHE A 119 7.04 -16.04 -12.31
C PHE A 119 6.50 -15.72 -13.71
N ASP A 120 5.22 -15.98 -13.93
CA ASP A 120 4.55 -15.63 -15.19
C ASP A 120 4.31 -14.12 -15.28
N MET A 121 4.06 -13.45 -14.16
CA MET A 121 3.74 -12.03 -14.08
C MET A 121 4.16 -11.45 -12.73
N LEU A 122 4.40 -10.14 -12.67
CA LEU A 122 4.70 -9.41 -11.44
C LEU A 122 3.69 -8.29 -11.19
N PHE A 123 3.40 -8.05 -9.92
CA PHE A 123 2.75 -6.84 -9.42
C PHE A 123 3.68 -6.01 -8.55
N ALA A 124 3.52 -4.69 -8.61
CA ALA A 124 4.12 -3.75 -7.67
C ALA A 124 3.10 -2.65 -7.32
N HIS A 125 3.24 -2.01 -6.15
CA HIS A 125 2.25 -1.04 -5.66
C HIS A 125 2.27 0.31 -6.36
N ASN A 126 3.40 0.72 -6.95
CA ASN A 126 3.56 2.02 -7.56
C ASN A 126 4.25 1.95 -8.92
N LEU A 127 4.06 2.98 -9.75
CA LEU A 127 4.56 3.02 -11.12
C LEU A 127 6.10 3.06 -11.20
N LYS A 128 6.76 3.62 -10.19
CA LYS A 128 8.22 3.65 -10.14
C LYS A 128 8.79 2.23 -10.00
N ASP A 129 8.22 1.42 -9.12
CA ASP A 129 8.61 0.03 -8.96
C ASP A 129 8.17 -0.83 -10.17
N VAL A 130 6.99 -0.57 -10.74
CA VAL A 130 6.58 -1.21 -12.01
C VAL A 130 7.61 -0.96 -13.11
N SER A 131 8.09 0.28 -13.25
CA SER A 131 9.12 0.64 -14.22
C SER A 131 10.44 -0.08 -13.96
N TYR A 132 10.86 -0.14 -12.68
CA TYR A 132 12.07 -0.86 -12.28
C TYR A 132 11.99 -2.35 -12.65
N TYR A 133 10.92 -3.03 -12.26
CA TYR A 133 10.77 -4.46 -12.52
C TYR A 133 10.61 -4.77 -14.01
N LYS A 134 9.97 -3.91 -14.80
CA LYS A 134 9.96 -4.04 -16.28
C LYS A 134 11.36 -3.99 -16.90
N GLY A 135 12.26 -3.21 -16.32
CA GLY A 135 13.66 -3.17 -16.73
C GLY A 135 14.51 -4.33 -16.22
N LEU A 136 14.08 -4.96 -15.13
CA LEU A 136 14.84 -6.03 -14.49
C LEU A 136 14.52 -7.41 -15.09
N VAL A 137 13.25 -7.70 -15.37
CA VAL A 137 12.78 -9.01 -15.84
C VAL A 137 12.01 -8.90 -17.15
N ASN A 138 12.12 -9.90 -18.01
CA ASN A 138 11.36 -9.97 -19.26
C ASN A 138 10.00 -10.68 -19.03
N LYS A 139 9.15 -10.05 -18.20
CA LYS A 139 7.82 -10.55 -17.84
C LYS A 139 6.81 -9.40 -17.80
N PRO A 140 5.51 -9.66 -17.98
CA PRO A 140 4.49 -8.65 -17.71
C PRO A 140 4.59 -8.12 -16.28
N VAL A 141 4.61 -6.81 -16.10
CA VAL A 141 4.60 -6.15 -14.78
C VAL A 141 3.48 -5.13 -14.75
N HIS A 142 2.60 -5.24 -13.77
CA HIS A 142 1.44 -4.37 -13.61
C HIS A 142 1.42 -3.70 -12.24
N LYS A 143 0.76 -2.55 -12.15
CA LYS A 143 0.46 -1.90 -10.88
C LYS A 143 -0.61 -2.72 -10.14
N MET A 144 -0.39 -2.98 -8.84
CA MET A 144 -1.42 -3.41 -7.91
C MET A 144 -1.85 -2.20 -7.07
N PRO A 145 -2.93 -1.50 -7.45
CA PRO A 145 -3.40 -0.36 -6.68
C PRO A 145 -3.80 -0.77 -5.26
N THR A 146 -3.53 0.10 -4.30
CA THR A 146 -4.01 -0.10 -2.92
C THR A 146 -5.53 0.04 -2.88
N LEU A 147 -6.24 -1.04 -2.62
CA LEU A 147 -7.70 -1.06 -2.61
C LEU A 147 -8.26 -0.68 -1.24
N MET A 148 -9.27 0.18 -1.24
CA MET A 148 -10.11 0.47 -0.06
C MET A 148 -11.55 0.04 -0.31
N LEU A 149 -12.13 -0.74 0.62
CA LEU A 149 -13.51 -1.24 0.57
C LEU A 149 -14.43 -0.39 1.46
N THR A 150 -14.32 0.92 1.35
CA THR A 150 -15.00 1.89 2.24
C THR A 150 -16.51 1.74 2.23
N GLU A 151 -17.13 1.59 1.06
CA GLU A 151 -18.58 1.41 0.95
C GLU A 151 -19.05 0.11 1.61
N ARG A 152 -18.33 -1.01 1.41
CA ARG A 152 -18.68 -2.30 2.02
C ARG A 152 -18.56 -2.30 3.54
N LEU A 153 -17.65 -1.50 4.06
CA LEU A 153 -17.38 -1.37 5.50
C LEU A 153 -18.20 -0.24 6.15
N GLY A 154 -19.04 0.45 5.38
CA GLY A 154 -19.88 1.52 5.89
C GLY A 154 -19.11 2.78 6.31
N ILE A 155 -17.86 2.94 5.87
CA ILE A 155 -17.03 4.10 6.18
C ILE A 155 -17.53 5.29 5.36
N GLN A 156 -17.85 6.40 6.03
CA GLN A 156 -18.34 7.62 5.39
C GLN A 156 -17.22 8.64 5.21
N PRO A 157 -17.24 9.43 4.13
CA PRO A 157 -16.39 10.62 4.04
C PRO A 157 -16.66 11.58 5.20
N ARG A 158 -15.67 12.41 5.54
CA ARG A 158 -15.84 13.41 6.59
C ARG A 158 -16.97 14.40 6.25
N SER A 159 -17.68 14.86 7.28
CA SER A 159 -18.69 15.93 7.22
C SER A 159 -18.31 17.12 8.09
N GLU A 160 -17.57 16.87 9.17
CA GLU A 160 -17.10 17.86 10.14
C GLU A 160 -15.68 17.52 10.53
N TRP A 161 -14.90 18.53 10.92
CA TRP A 161 -13.52 18.34 11.38
C TRP A 161 -13.12 19.39 12.41
N SER A 162 -12.10 19.07 13.18
CA SER A 162 -11.47 19.96 14.16
C SER A 162 -10.22 20.62 13.56
N ASP A 163 -9.82 21.74 14.14
CA ASP A 163 -8.57 22.43 13.80
C ASP A 163 -7.38 21.67 14.37
N ALA A 164 -6.99 20.58 13.71
CA ALA A 164 -5.83 19.79 14.04
C ALA A 164 -5.17 19.21 12.78
N VAL A 165 -3.85 19.12 12.80
CA VAL A 165 -3.04 18.53 11.71
C VAL A 165 -2.70 17.09 12.07
N ILE A 166 -2.94 16.18 11.14
CA ILE A 166 -2.49 14.79 11.26
C ILE A 166 -1.23 14.56 10.42
N ILE A 167 -0.14 14.08 11.04
CA ILE A 167 1.06 13.69 10.30
C ILE A 167 1.05 12.20 10.00
N GLY A 168 1.48 11.83 8.80
CA GLY A 168 1.58 10.43 8.39
C GLY A 168 2.85 9.76 8.89
N GLY A 169 2.75 8.44 9.19
CA GLY A 169 3.89 7.64 9.58
C GLY A 169 4.43 7.95 10.98
N ASN A 170 5.65 7.52 11.21
CA ASN A 170 6.39 7.74 12.44
C ASN A 170 7.73 8.46 12.17
N MET A 171 8.48 8.78 13.22
CA MET A 171 9.71 9.56 13.15
C MET A 171 10.91 8.80 12.57
N VAL A 172 10.78 7.54 12.18
CA VAL A 172 11.88 6.83 11.52
C VAL A 172 12.15 7.41 10.12
N ARG A 173 13.41 7.40 9.72
CA ARG A 173 13.94 8.07 8.53
C ARG A 173 13.09 7.87 7.26
N TRP A 174 12.70 6.64 6.96
CA TRP A 174 11.99 6.31 5.71
C TRP A 174 10.50 6.69 5.70
N TYR A 175 9.93 7.11 6.83
CA TYR A 175 8.56 7.61 6.90
C TYR A 175 8.45 9.14 6.92
N GLY A 176 9.57 9.87 7.05
CA GLY A 176 9.59 11.32 6.98
C GLY A 176 8.81 12.05 8.09
N GLY A 177 8.69 11.42 9.26
CA GLY A 177 7.90 11.98 10.36
C GLY A 177 8.45 13.32 10.86
N PHE A 178 9.78 13.47 10.92
CA PHE A 178 10.39 14.74 11.34
C PHE A 178 10.08 15.87 10.36
N ASP A 179 10.25 15.65 9.05
CA ASP A 179 9.93 16.64 8.02
C ASP A 179 8.45 17.01 8.07
N SER A 180 7.59 16.00 8.21
CA SER A 180 6.14 16.19 8.34
C SER A 180 5.79 17.03 9.57
N TYR A 181 6.45 16.79 10.72
CA TYR A 181 6.28 17.60 11.93
C TYR A 181 6.71 19.05 11.72
N MET A 182 7.87 19.28 11.09
CA MET A 182 8.38 20.63 10.83
C MET A 182 7.46 21.44 9.90
N VAL A 183 6.79 20.80 8.96
CA VAL A 183 5.80 21.46 8.08
C VAL A 183 4.46 21.64 8.80
N ALA A 184 4.06 20.69 9.62
CA ALA A 184 2.82 20.78 10.39
C ALA A 184 2.81 21.97 11.37
N GLN A 185 3.97 22.40 11.86
CA GLN A 185 4.08 23.58 12.74
C GLN A 185 3.62 24.89 12.09
N GLU A 186 3.65 25.01 10.75
CA GLU A 186 3.20 26.23 10.04
C GLU A 186 1.69 26.48 10.20
N PHE A 187 0.91 25.46 10.60
CA PHE A 187 -0.53 25.59 10.80
C PHE A 187 -0.92 26.25 12.13
N ASP A 188 -0.01 26.32 13.12
CA ASP A 188 -0.32 26.76 14.50
C ASP A 188 -1.50 26.00 15.14
N MET A 189 -1.66 24.74 14.79
CA MET A 189 -2.72 23.83 15.26
C MET A 189 -2.11 22.67 16.06
N PRO A 190 -2.88 21.98 16.90
CA PRO A 190 -2.44 20.73 17.51
C PRO A 190 -1.98 19.72 16.45
N ILE A 191 -0.82 19.10 16.69
CA ILE A 191 -0.24 18.10 15.80
C ILE A 191 -0.50 16.71 16.38
N VAL A 192 -1.07 15.85 15.57
CA VAL A 192 -1.46 14.48 15.94
C VAL A 192 -0.72 13.47 15.06
N ALA A 193 -0.28 12.36 15.64
CA ALA A 193 0.36 11.27 14.90
C ALA A 193 -0.30 9.93 15.21
N PRO A 194 -0.50 9.05 14.21
CA PRO A 194 -0.98 7.69 14.46
C PRO A 194 0.08 6.87 15.20
N SER A 195 -0.35 6.01 16.11
CA SER A 195 0.56 5.04 16.72
C SER A 195 0.88 3.93 15.72
N MET A 196 2.16 3.87 15.31
CA MET A 196 2.69 2.78 14.48
C MET A 196 3.40 1.71 15.32
N GLY A 197 3.25 1.77 16.65
CA GLY A 197 3.93 0.87 17.59
C GLY A 197 5.46 1.06 17.63
N ARG A 198 5.96 2.16 17.05
CA ARG A 198 7.39 2.50 17.00
C ARG A 198 7.56 3.95 17.40
N LYS A 199 8.39 4.19 18.38
CA LYS A 199 8.87 5.52 18.75
C LYS A 199 10.39 5.55 18.58
N ILE A 200 10.92 6.70 18.21
CA ILE A 200 12.36 6.96 18.27
C ILE A 200 12.72 7.62 19.59
N ASP A 201 14.02 7.65 19.91
CA ASP A 201 14.54 8.32 21.07
C ASP A 201 14.11 9.79 21.09
N ARG A 202 13.66 10.26 22.26
CA ARG A 202 13.23 11.64 22.53
C ARG A 202 11.99 12.12 21.77
N GLU A 203 11.27 11.24 21.08
CA GLU A 203 10.02 11.62 20.38
C GLU A 203 8.96 12.15 21.33
N ASP A 204 8.97 11.69 22.60
CA ASP A 204 8.06 12.16 23.64
C ASP A 204 8.35 13.62 24.11
N GLU A 205 9.48 14.21 23.69
CA GLU A 205 9.80 15.64 23.93
C GLU A 205 9.23 16.57 22.86
N MET A 206 8.72 16.03 21.75
CA MET A 206 8.06 16.79 20.70
C MET A 206 6.61 17.10 21.09
N ASP A 207 6.12 18.26 20.68
CA ASP A 207 4.72 18.64 20.91
C ASP A 207 3.79 17.93 19.89
N ILE A 208 3.61 16.62 20.12
CA ILE A 208 2.80 15.73 19.28
C ILE A 208 1.88 14.91 20.16
N GLN A 209 0.59 14.92 19.84
CA GLN A 209 -0.36 13.99 20.44
C GLN A 209 -0.30 12.64 19.71
N HIS A 210 0.22 11.60 20.37
CA HIS A 210 0.22 10.24 19.85
C HIS A 210 -1.12 9.57 20.05
N LEU A 211 -1.73 9.08 18.96
CA LEU A 211 -2.95 8.28 19.01
C LEU A 211 -2.64 6.86 19.48
N PRO A 212 -3.59 6.17 20.13
CA PRO A 212 -3.46 4.74 20.40
C PRO A 212 -3.43 3.95 19.09
N TYR A 213 -2.97 2.69 19.15
CA TYR A 213 -3.13 1.77 18.02
C TYR A 213 -4.62 1.58 17.70
N MET A 214 -4.94 1.65 16.44
CA MET A 214 -6.28 1.44 15.90
C MET A 214 -6.25 0.40 14.78
N SER A 215 -7.31 -0.40 14.68
CA SER A 215 -7.57 -1.16 13.47
C SER A 215 -7.76 -0.21 12.29
N TRP A 216 -7.67 -0.71 11.06
CA TRP A 216 -7.82 0.17 9.89
C TRP A 216 -9.20 0.84 9.80
N VAL A 217 -10.27 0.13 10.18
CA VAL A 217 -11.63 0.69 10.18
C VAL A 217 -11.77 1.80 11.23
N GLU A 218 -11.25 1.58 12.45
CA GLU A 218 -11.21 2.60 13.48
C GLU A 218 -10.35 3.81 13.07
N TRP A 219 -9.20 3.54 12.43
CA TRP A 219 -8.35 4.58 11.88
C TRP A 219 -9.07 5.44 10.86
N MET A 220 -9.76 4.84 9.89
CA MET A 220 -10.50 5.61 8.87
C MET A 220 -11.60 6.48 9.48
N ASN A 221 -12.33 5.96 10.46
CA ASN A 221 -13.34 6.75 11.17
C ASN A 221 -12.71 7.88 12.03
N ASN A 222 -11.55 7.62 12.64
CA ASN A 222 -10.82 8.65 13.40
C ASN A 222 -10.23 9.71 12.48
N LEU A 223 -9.68 9.33 11.32
CA LEU A 223 -9.03 10.24 10.38
C LEU A 223 -10.00 11.33 9.90
N SER A 224 -11.27 11.05 9.79
CA SER A 224 -12.31 12.01 9.33
C SER A 224 -12.37 13.33 10.10
N GLN A 225 -11.84 13.37 11.33
CA GLN A 225 -11.92 14.55 12.20
C GLN A 225 -10.79 15.57 12.01
N TYR A 226 -9.77 15.29 11.20
CA TYR A 226 -8.62 16.18 11.04
C TYR A 226 -8.79 17.16 9.88
N HIS A 227 -8.18 18.35 10.03
CA HIS A 227 -8.22 19.42 9.04
C HIS A 227 -7.34 19.11 7.84
N VAL A 228 -6.06 18.88 8.08
CA VAL A 228 -5.01 18.69 7.06
C VAL A 228 -4.13 17.49 7.40
N GLY A 229 -3.65 16.80 6.37
CA GLY A 229 -2.64 15.77 6.45
C GLY A 229 -1.26 16.27 5.98
N VAL A 230 -0.20 15.84 6.65
CA VAL A 230 1.18 16.07 6.18
C VAL A 230 1.94 14.75 6.23
N HIS A 231 2.47 14.30 5.10
CA HIS A 231 3.21 13.04 5.00
C HIS A 231 4.38 13.16 4.01
N LEU A 232 5.46 13.77 4.45
CA LEU A 232 6.67 13.96 3.67
C LEU A 232 7.54 12.69 3.68
N MET A 233 7.00 11.60 3.15
CA MET A 233 7.65 10.30 3.11
C MET A 233 8.58 10.18 1.90
N PRO A 234 9.91 10.06 2.09
CA PRO A 234 10.87 9.95 0.99
C PRO A 234 10.89 8.55 0.35
N THR A 235 10.19 7.59 0.95
CA THR A 235 10.14 6.20 0.49
C THR A 235 8.85 5.94 -0.30
N HIS A 236 8.97 5.52 -1.55
CA HIS A 236 7.81 5.11 -2.33
C HIS A 236 7.34 3.71 -1.90
N ALA A 237 6.03 3.58 -1.73
CA ALA A 237 5.35 2.37 -1.24
C ALA A 237 3.88 2.36 -1.70
N ALA A 238 3.01 1.67 -0.96
CA ALA A 238 1.57 1.61 -1.26
C ALA A 238 0.83 2.97 -1.09
N GLY A 239 1.42 3.94 -0.37
CA GLY A 239 0.88 5.30 -0.25
C GLY A 239 -0.46 5.39 0.51
N THR A 240 -0.64 4.57 1.54
CA THR A 240 -1.94 4.41 2.23
C THR A 240 -2.42 5.68 2.91
N PHE A 241 -1.51 6.49 3.49
CA PHE A 241 -1.90 7.69 4.23
C PHE A 241 -2.52 8.75 3.31
N ALA A 242 -1.85 9.13 2.22
CA ALA A 242 -2.37 10.09 1.25
C ALA A 242 -3.71 9.60 0.64
N LEU A 243 -3.82 8.30 0.35
CA LEU A 243 -5.04 7.67 -0.12
C LEU A 243 -6.18 7.78 0.89
N ASN A 244 -5.92 7.53 2.18
CA ASN A 244 -6.92 7.64 3.24
C ASN A 244 -7.40 9.10 3.40
N CYS A 245 -6.47 10.06 3.32
CA CYS A 245 -6.79 11.49 3.32
C CYS A 245 -7.69 11.86 2.13
N ALA A 246 -7.36 11.43 0.93
CA ALA A 246 -8.13 11.72 -0.27
C ALA A 246 -9.57 11.19 -0.21
N PHE A 247 -9.78 10.01 0.38
CA PHE A 247 -11.13 9.48 0.61
C PHE A 247 -11.99 10.43 1.44
N HIS A 248 -11.42 11.07 2.45
CA HIS A 248 -12.13 12.04 3.29
C HIS A 248 -12.15 13.46 2.70
N GLY A 249 -11.44 13.72 1.61
CA GLY A 249 -11.20 15.07 1.10
C GLY A 249 -10.33 15.91 2.05
N ILE A 250 -9.40 15.29 2.75
CA ILE A 250 -8.41 15.96 3.60
C ILE A 250 -7.24 16.35 2.69
N PRO A 251 -6.93 17.66 2.50
CA PRO A 251 -5.73 18.07 1.80
C PRO A 251 -4.49 17.46 2.45
N CYS A 252 -3.60 16.84 1.65
CA CYS A 252 -2.41 16.18 2.16
C CYS A 252 -1.14 16.67 1.45
N ILE A 253 -0.23 17.30 2.19
CA ILE A 253 1.09 17.69 1.68
C ILE A 253 2.01 16.49 1.74
N GLY A 254 2.69 16.17 0.63
CA GLY A 254 3.58 15.01 0.55
C GLY A 254 4.65 15.12 -0.52
N TYR A 255 5.65 14.24 -0.46
CA TYR A 255 6.70 14.17 -1.48
C TYR A 255 6.25 13.42 -2.73
N VAL A 256 6.85 13.81 -3.87
CA VAL A 256 6.80 13.06 -5.13
C VAL A 256 7.39 11.66 -4.93
N GLY A 257 6.89 10.67 -5.67
CA GLY A 257 7.34 9.27 -5.61
C GLY A 257 6.32 8.28 -5.05
N LEU A 258 5.23 8.81 -4.47
CA LEU A 258 4.05 8.02 -4.11
C LEU A 258 2.93 8.29 -5.11
N ASP A 259 2.50 7.28 -5.88
CA ASP A 259 1.42 7.44 -6.86
C ASP A 259 0.16 8.05 -6.24
N THR A 260 -0.21 7.62 -5.04
CA THR A 260 -1.39 8.14 -4.33
C THR A 260 -1.26 9.60 -3.95
N GLN A 261 -0.05 10.09 -3.67
CA GLN A 261 0.19 11.51 -3.42
C GLN A 261 0.09 12.31 -4.72
N GLU A 262 0.80 11.86 -5.76
CA GLU A 262 0.84 12.57 -7.04
C GLU A 262 -0.51 12.56 -7.77
N GLU A 263 -1.21 11.43 -7.75
CA GLU A 263 -2.50 11.27 -8.40
C GLU A 263 -3.65 11.95 -7.65
N LEU A 264 -3.62 11.97 -6.31
CA LEU A 264 -4.77 12.40 -5.50
C LEU A 264 -4.61 13.79 -4.87
N HIS A 265 -3.35 14.27 -4.70
CA HIS A 265 -3.05 15.58 -4.13
C HIS A 265 -2.06 16.36 -5.01
N PRO A 266 -2.32 16.53 -6.31
CA PRO A 266 -1.35 17.11 -7.25
C PRO A 266 -0.93 18.54 -6.90
N HIS A 267 -1.83 19.35 -6.30
CA HIS A 267 -1.53 20.73 -5.89
C HIS A 267 -0.66 20.82 -4.63
N LEU A 268 -0.50 19.72 -3.89
CA LEU A 268 0.19 19.65 -2.60
C LEU A 268 1.38 18.67 -2.62
N THR A 269 1.81 18.28 -3.82
CA THR A 269 2.96 17.40 -4.01
C THR A 269 4.21 18.21 -4.26
N VAL A 270 5.26 17.96 -3.48
CA VAL A 270 6.55 18.65 -3.56
C VAL A 270 7.70 17.70 -3.85
N TYR A 271 8.80 18.20 -4.38
CA TYR A 271 10.00 17.38 -4.57
C TYR A 271 10.59 16.95 -3.23
N ASP A 272 11.24 15.78 -3.23
CA ASP A 272 11.91 15.24 -2.06
C ASP A 272 12.93 16.25 -1.50
N GLY A 273 12.77 16.61 -0.22
CA GLY A 273 13.58 17.58 0.48
C GLY A 273 13.22 19.06 0.25
N ASP A 274 12.22 19.37 -0.59
CA ASP A 274 11.78 20.76 -0.80
C ASP A 274 10.88 21.23 0.36
N MET A 275 11.53 21.46 1.50
CA MET A 275 10.87 21.90 2.73
C MET A 275 10.29 23.31 2.60
N GLU A 276 10.90 24.19 1.79
CA GLU A 276 10.41 25.56 1.57
C GLU A 276 9.06 25.55 0.87
N GLN A 277 8.93 24.78 -0.21
CA GLN A 277 7.67 24.66 -0.93
C GLN A 277 6.59 23.96 -0.08
N ALA A 278 6.97 22.92 0.69
CA ALA A 278 6.05 22.23 1.59
C ALA A 278 5.49 23.19 2.67
N LYS A 279 6.34 24.00 3.28
CA LYS A 279 5.94 25.04 4.25
C LYS A 279 5.10 26.15 3.61
N LYS A 280 5.39 26.52 2.36
CA LYS A 280 4.59 27.48 1.61
C LYS A 280 3.16 26.95 1.41
N TYR A 281 2.99 25.69 0.99
CA TYR A 281 1.68 25.08 0.85
C TYR A 281 0.93 24.99 2.20
N ALA A 282 1.65 24.72 3.29
CA ALA A 282 1.02 24.72 4.62
C ALA A 282 0.43 26.08 4.97
N ARG A 283 1.18 27.18 4.72
CA ARG A 283 0.68 28.55 4.93
C ARG A 283 -0.50 28.89 4.00
N GLU A 284 -0.43 28.53 2.72
CA GLU A 284 -1.51 28.73 1.77
C GLU A 284 -2.80 28.00 2.20
N LEU A 285 -2.69 26.72 2.61
CA LEU A 285 -3.84 25.96 3.13
C LEU A 285 -4.43 26.56 4.41
N LYS A 286 -3.61 27.24 5.23
CA LYS A 286 -4.07 27.89 6.45
C LYS A 286 -4.74 29.25 6.19
N GLU A 287 -4.20 30.03 5.26
CA GLU A 287 -4.55 31.44 5.07
C GLU A 287 -5.57 31.66 3.95
N ASP A 288 -5.68 30.73 2.99
CA ASP A 288 -6.52 30.80 1.80
C ASP A 288 -7.58 29.68 1.83
N GLU A 289 -8.80 30.04 2.23
CA GLU A 289 -9.94 29.12 2.32
C GLU A 289 -10.33 28.56 0.94
N GLU A 290 -10.24 29.38 -0.12
CA GLU A 290 -10.58 28.96 -1.49
C GLU A 290 -9.58 27.91 -1.99
N PHE A 291 -8.30 28.11 -1.75
CA PHE A 291 -7.27 27.11 -2.06
C PHE A 291 -7.44 25.81 -1.26
N TYR A 292 -7.79 25.92 0.03
CA TYR A 292 -8.09 24.76 0.86
C TYR A 292 -9.26 23.95 0.30
N GLU A 293 -10.38 24.60 -0.02
CA GLU A 293 -11.58 23.96 -0.57
C GLU A 293 -11.29 23.30 -1.93
N GLU A 294 -10.53 23.97 -2.79
CA GLU A 294 -10.09 23.39 -4.06
C GLU A 294 -9.28 22.12 -3.86
N CYS A 295 -8.24 22.14 -3.02
CA CYS A 295 -7.43 20.97 -2.71
C CYS A 295 -8.25 19.83 -2.12
N SER A 296 -9.18 20.13 -1.20
CA SER A 296 -10.09 19.16 -0.60
C SER A 296 -10.99 18.51 -1.64
N LYS A 297 -11.61 19.31 -2.50
CA LYS A 297 -12.50 18.84 -3.58
C LYS A 297 -11.74 17.98 -4.59
N VAL A 298 -10.60 18.47 -5.08
CA VAL A 298 -9.77 17.76 -6.08
C VAL A 298 -9.33 16.40 -5.57
N SER A 299 -8.85 16.32 -4.33
CA SER A 299 -8.42 15.05 -3.76
C SER A 299 -9.55 14.02 -3.69
N ARG A 300 -10.75 14.46 -3.30
CA ARG A 300 -11.93 13.61 -3.24
C ARG A 300 -12.41 13.15 -4.61
N GLU A 301 -12.48 14.06 -5.59
CA GLU A 301 -12.90 13.75 -6.96
C GLU A 301 -11.92 12.77 -7.63
N TYR A 302 -10.61 12.96 -7.44
CA TYR A 302 -9.60 12.08 -8.00
C TYR A 302 -9.65 10.69 -7.37
N TYR A 303 -9.89 10.60 -6.05
CA TYR A 303 -10.12 9.30 -5.41
C TYR A 303 -11.30 8.54 -6.04
N ILE A 304 -12.45 9.20 -6.23
CA ILE A 304 -13.65 8.57 -6.81
C ILE A 304 -13.38 8.02 -8.21
N ASN A 305 -12.53 8.69 -8.99
CA ASN A 305 -12.20 8.31 -10.36
C ASN A 305 -10.96 7.41 -10.48
N SER A 306 -10.26 7.16 -9.38
CA SER A 306 -9.01 6.38 -9.35
C SER A 306 -9.24 4.87 -9.35
N LEU A 307 -8.14 4.12 -9.50
CA LEU A 307 -8.13 2.67 -9.35
C LEU A 307 -8.12 2.20 -7.88
N TYR A 308 -8.14 3.12 -6.90
CA TYR A 308 -8.06 2.78 -5.47
C TYR A 308 -9.42 2.45 -4.84
N ASN A 309 -10.52 2.65 -5.55
CA ASN A 309 -11.85 2.23 -5.12
C ASN A 309 -12.32 0.97 -5.87
N GLU A 310 -13.22 0.22 -5.25
CA GLU A 310 -13.68 -1.08 -5.76
C GLU A 310 -14.29 -0.99 -7.17
N LYS A 311 -15.06 0.05 -7.46
CA LYS A 311 -15.76 0.23 -8.74
C LYS A 311 -14.81 0.22 -9.94
N ASN A 312 -13.66 0.87 -9.79
CA ASN A 312 -12.65 0.97 -10.85
C ASN A 312 -11.59 -0.15 -10.76
N PHE A 313 -11.28 -0.59 -9.54
CA PHE A 313 -10.31 -1.65 -9.28
C PHE A 313 -10.74 -2.99 -9.88
N VAL A 314 -11.99 -3.40 -9.67
CA VAL A 314 -12.46 -4.73 -10.10
C VAL A 314 -12.36 -4.93 -11.61
N PRO A 315 -12.84 -4.01 -12.48
CA PRO A 315 -12.67 -4.16 -13.92
C PRO A 315 -11.21 -4.14 -14.37
N TYR A 316 -10.36 -3.35 -13.70
CA TYR A 316 -8.93 -3.28 -13.99
C TYR A 316 -8.24 -4.62 -13.72
N ILE A 317 -8.40 -5.14 -12.50
CA ILE A 317 -7.72 -6.37 -12.10
C ILE A 317 -8.27 -7.61 -12.85
N THR A 318 -9.58 -7.63 -13.15
CA THR A 318 -10.21 -8.71 -13.91
C THR A 318 -9.54 -8.87 -15.28
N ARG A 319 -9.34 -7.77 -16.02
CA ARG A 319 -8.68 -7.83 -17.34
C ARG A 319 -7.27 -8.38 -17.28
N ILE A 320 -6.52 -8.08 -16.21
CA ILE A 320 -5.15 -8.61 -16.04
C ILE A 320 -5.18 -10.13 -15.83
N PHE A 321 -6.07 -10.61 -14.96
CA PHE A 321 -6.18 -12.05 -14.69
C PHE A 321 -6.72 -12.83 -15.90
N GLU A 322 -7.69 -12.29 -16.62
CA GLU A 322 -8.21 -12.89 -17.86
C GLU A 322 -7.13 -12.99 -18.91
N GLY A 323 -6.36 -11.89 -19.15
CA GLY A 323 -5.22 -11.90 -20.09
C GLY A 323 -4.18 -12.95 -19.73
N LEU A 324 -3.79 -13.05 -18.45
CA LEU A 324 -2.82 -14.04 -18.01
C LEU A 324 -3.36 -15.50 -18.11
N HIS A 325 -4.67 -15.68 -18.04
CA HIS A 325 -5.32 -17.00 -18.18
C HIS A 325 -5.36 -17.44 -19.65
N GLU A 326 -5.56 -16.52 -20.60
CA GLU A 326 -5.69 -16.80 -22.04
C GLU A 326 -4.36 -17.05 -22.75
N ASP A 327 -3.25 -16.58 -22.20
CA ASP A 327 -1.88 -16.76 -22.73
C ASP A 327 -1.38 -18.23 -22.58
N ASN A 328 -2.22 -19.21 -22.91
CA ASN A 328 -1.91 -20.64 -22.90
C ASN A 328 -1.31 -21.15 -24.21
#